data_401e03d3e84d304c120cf8d49ac7e69b
#
_entry.id   401e03d3e84d304c120cf8d49ac7e69b
#
_cell.length_a   1.000
_cell.length_b   1.000
_cell.length_c   1.000
_cell.angle_alpha   90.00
_cell.angle_beta   90.00
_cell.angle_gamma   90.00
#
_symmetry.space_group_name_H-M   'P 1'
#
loop_
_entity.id
_entity.type
_entity.pdbx_description
1 polymer ?
#
loop_
_entity_poly.entity_id
_entity_poly.type
_entity_poly.pdbx_seq_one_letter_code
_entity_poly.pdbx_strand_id
1 'polypeptide(L)'
;MKKTIPVIGMACSVCSANVEKKLQSLEGINSASVSLASRTALVDYNPDIISLEDMKREISNAGYDLVIESDRSVEEINRREFTLLRRRTLASWLFAILTMCFSMGWISLGMEQNMISDGVASAHHSSSFANQICLLLALANLLYCGKQFYVSAWKQLLHHTANMDSLVALSTLIAFLFSTFNTFFGEMAWGARGIEWHTYFDASVMIITFVLTGRCLEEKAKDSTASSIRQLMGM
;
A
#
# COMPACT_ATOMS: atom_id res chain seq x y z
N MET A 1 19.91 -26.70 14.90
CA MET A 1 20.76 -25.49 14.98
C MET A 1 19.87 -24.26 15.08
N LYS A 2 20.14 -23.36 16.03
CA LYS A 2 19.33 -22.14 16.17
C LYS A 2 19.99 -20.97 15.42
N LYS A 3 19.22 -20.28 14.59
CA LYS A 3 19.69 -19.10 13.83
C LYS A 3 18.60 -18.04 13.79
N THR A 4 19.02 -16.77 13.96
CA THR A 4 18.15 -15.61 13.75
C THR A 4 18.40 -15.09 12.34
N ILE A 5 17.34 -15.01 11.54
CA ILE A 5 17.41 -14.65 10.12
C ILE A 5 16.50 -13.43 9.89
N PRO A 6 17.00 -12.35 9.33
CA PRO A 6 16.17 -11.20 8.96
C PRO A 6 15.17 -11.56 7.86
N VAL A 7 13.95 -11.05 7.99
CA VAL A 7 12.83 -11.27 7.05
C VAL A 7 12.36 -9.95 6.48
N ILE A 8 12.29 -9.85 5.16
CA ILE A 8 11.81 -8.69 4.42
C ILE A 8 10.39 -8.96 3.90
N GLY A 9 9.60 -7.89 3.77
CA GLY A 9 8.24 -7.95 3.21
C GLY A 9 7.14 -8.14 4.24
N MET A 10 7.46 -8.24 5.53
CA MET A 10 6.45 -8.30 6.61
C MET A 10 5.93 -6.91 6.96
N ALA A 11 4.70 -6.60 6.54
CA ALA A 11 4.07 -5.30 6.83
C ALA A 11 3.06 -5.34 7.99
N CYS A 12 2.63 -6.52 8.44
CA CYS A 12 1.59 -6.66 9.46
C CYS A 12 1.74 -7.95 10.29
N SER A 13 1.03 -8.03 11.42
CA SER A 13 1.05 -9.21 12.29
C SER A 13 0.56 -10.49 11.60
N VAL A 14 -0.38 -10.38 10.67
CA VAL A 14 -0.83 -11.52 9.86
C VAL A 14 0.30 -12.01 8.95
N CYS A 15 1.11 -11.10 8.43
CA CYS A 15 2.27 -11.45 7.60
C CYS A 15 3.31 -12.24 8.40
N SER A 16 3.64 -11.80 9.64
CA SER A 16 4.56 -12.52 10.51
C SER A 16 4.05 -13.90 10.90
N ALA A 17 2.74 -14.02 11.19
CA ALA A 17 2.10 -15.31 11.48
C ALA A 17 2.13 -16.26 10.26
N ASN A 18 1.93 -15.74 9.06
CA ASN A 18 2.01 -16.53 7.83
C ASN A 18 3.43 -17.05 7.57
N VAL A 19 4.46 -16.19 7.75
CA VAL A 19 5.87 -16.60 7.64
C VAL A 19 6.20 -17.66 8.67
N GLU A 20 5.78 -17.47 9.93
CA GLU A 20 6.00 -18.43 11.02
C GLU A 20 5.37 -19.79 10.72
N LYS A 21 4.08 -19.79 10.32
CA LYS A 21 3.36 -21.00 9.94
C LYS A 21 3.99 -21.72 8.75
N LYS A 22 4.45 -20.94 7.73
CA LYS A 22 5.12 -21.52 6.58
C LYS A 22 6.46 -22.14 6.95
N LEU A 23 7.27 -21.47 7.78
CA LEU A 23 8.51 -22.02 8.29
C LEU A 23 8.28 -23.30 9.08
N GLN A 24 7.30 -23.31 10.01
CA GLN A 24 6.97 -24.48 10.80
C GLN A 24 6.45 -25.67 9.97
N SER A 25 5.91 -25.41 8.78
CA SER A 25 5.44 -26.47 7.88
C SER A 25 6.55 -27.14 7.05
N LEU A 26 7.79 -26.61 7.07
CA LEU A 26 8.90 -27.18 6.33
C LEU A 26 9.55 -28.34 7.06
N GLU A 27 9.84 -29.39 6.32
CA GLU A 27 10.53 -30.57 6.86
C GLU A 27 11.96 -30.21 7.31
N GLY A 28 12.34 -30.62 8.50
CA GLY A 28 13.65 -30.28 9.07
C GLY A 28 13.66 -29.04 9.98
N ILE A 29 12.51 -28.38 10.20
CA ILE A 29 12.38 -27.28 11.17
C ILE A 29 11.74 -27.83 12.46
N ASN A 30 12.46 -27.68 13.57
CA ASN A 30 11.99 -28.09 14.89
C ASN A 30 11.06 -27.02 15.52
N SER A 31 11.44 -25.76 15.38
CA SER A 31 10.62 -24.62 15.82
C SER A 31 11.00 -23.34 15.05
N ALA A 32 10.01 -22.50 14.85
CA ALA A 32 10.21 -21.17 14.28
C ALA A 32 9.37 -20.16 15.07
N SER A 33 9.94 -18.99 15.34
CA SER A 33 9.24 -17.86 15.95
C SER A 33 9.62 -16.58 15.19
N VAL A 34 8.62 -15.82 14.78
CA VAL A 34 8.81 -14.64 13.92
C VAL A 34 8.38 -13.39 14.65
N SER A 35 9.31 -12.45 14.81
CA SER A 35 9.06 -11.15 15.39
C SER A 35 8.87 -10.08 14.31
N LEU A 36 7.69 -9.48 14.27
CA LEU A 36 7.42 -8.34 13.40
C LEU A 36 8.20 -7.09 13.83
N ALA A 37 8.41 -6.88 15.13
CA ALA A 37 9.08 -5.69 15.67
C ALA A 37 10.57 -5.66 15.30
N SER A 38 11.26 -6.81 15.42
CA SER A 38 12.68 -6.93 15.03
C SER A 38 12.87 -7.30 13.56
N ARG A 39 11.80 -7.67 12.84
CA ARG A 39 11.83 -8.20 11.46
C ARG A 39 12.73 -9.42 11.31
N THR A 40 12.74 -10.30 12.32
CA THR A 40 13.58 -11.48 12.35
C THR A 40 12.77 -12.74 12.60
N ALA A 41 13.20 -13.84 12.02
CA ALA A 41 12.76 -15.18 12.33
C ALA A 41 13.84 -15.91 13.12
N LEU A 42 13.51 -16.38 14.31
CA LEU A 42 14.34 -17.31 15.07
C LEU A 42 13.91 -18.73 14.67
N VAL A 43 14.81 -19.45 14.00
CA VAL A 43 14.54 -20.78 13.48
C VAL A 43 15.47 -21.78 14.11
N ASP A 44 14.89 -22.87 14.66
CA ASP A 44 15.66 -24.04 15.08
C ASP A 44 15.44 -25.15 14.03
N TYR A 45 16.50 -25.50 13.32
CA TYR A 45 16.43 -26.39 12.19
C TYR A 45 17.56 -27.41 12.17
N ASN A 46 17.37 -28.52 11.44
CA ASN A 46 18.39 -29.51 11.18
C ASN A 46 19.08 -29.21 9.83
N PRO A 47 20.38 -28.82 9.83
CA PRO A 47 21.10 -28.46 8.61
C PRO A 47 21.30 -29.65 7.64
N ASP A 48 21.16 -30.90 8.11
CA ASP A 48 21.28 -32.09 7.27
C ASP A 48 20.01 -32.34 6.42
N ILE A 49 18.86 -31.75 6.82
CA ILE A 49 17.58 -31.95 6.16
C ILE A 49 17.21 -30.74 5.28
N ILE A 50 17.41 -29.52 5.77
CA ILE A 50 17.03 -28.31 5.06
C ILE A 50 18.15 -27.26 5.11
N SER A 51 18.46 -26.66 3.95
CA SER A 51 19.43 -25.57 3.85
C SER A 51 18.74 -24.20 4.04
N LEU A 52 19.55 -23.17 4.34
CA LEU A 52 19.06 -21.79 4.42
C LEU A 52 18.50 -21.29 3.07
N GLU A 53 19.10 -21.78 1.96
CA GLU A 53 18.67 -21.41 0.62
C GLU A 53 17.33 -22.03 0.25
N ASP A 54 17.06 -23.26 0.71
CA ASP A 54 15.75 -23.89 0.54
C ASP A 54 14.65 -23.17 1.34
N MET A 55 14.96 -22.79 2.60
CA MET A 55 14.06 -21.95 3.40
C MET A 55 13.78 -20.61 2.71
N LYS A 56 14.82 -19.96 2.17
CA LYS A 56 14.68 -18.71 1.43
C LYS A 56 13.75 -18.87 0.23
N ARG A 57 13.95 -19.93 -0.55
CA ARG A 57 13.14 -20.23 -1.74
C ARG A 57 11.65 -20.43 -1.36
N GLU A 58 11.37 -21.20 -0.32
CA GLU A 58 10.00 -21.47 0.13
C GLU A 58 9.31 -20.23 0.69
N ILE A 59 10.04 -19.37 1.40
CA ILE A 59 9.50 -18.11 1.91
C ILE A 59 9.35 -17.08 0.80
N SER A 60 10.24 -17.09 -0.21
CA SER A 60 10.11 -16.26 -1.41
C SER A 60 8.87 -16.62 -2.23
N ASN A 61 8.55 -17.91 -2.34
CA ASN A 61 7.32 -18.39 -2.98
C ASN A 61 6.06 -17.88 -2.25
N ALA A 62 6.13 -17.70 -0.93
CA ALA A 62 5.04 -17.11 -0.13
C ALA A 62 4.97 -15.56 -0.21
N GLY A 63 5.87 -14.92 -0.96
CA GLY A 63 5.88 -13.47 -1.18
C GLY A 63 6.70 -12.67 -0.18
N TYR A 64 7.50 -13.32 0.66
CA TYR A 64 8.45 -12.73 1.61
C TYR A 64 9.89 -13.07 1.22
N ASP A 65 10.89 -12.44 1.82
CA ASP A 65 12.29 -12.79 1.55
C ASP A 65 13.09 -12.97 2.84
N LEU A 66 13.97 -13.99 2.86
CA LEU A 66 14.92 -14.22 3.94
C LEU A 66 16.31 -13.71 3.54
N VAL A 67 16.90 -12.86 4.37
CA VAL A 67 18.24 -12.32 4.13
C VAL A 67 19.26 -13.22 4.80
N ILE A 68 20.02 -13.95 4.00
CA ILE A 68 21.06 -14.88 4.47
C ILE A 68 22.39 -14.15 4.67
N GLU A 69 22.56 -12.97 4.07
CA GLU A 69 23.77 -12.15 4.11
C GLU A 69 23.86 -11.25 5.35
N SER A 70 25.03 -10.66 5.58
CA SER A 70 25.40 -9.93 6.80
C SER A 70 24.46 -8.76 7.16
N ASP A 71 24.37 -8.44 8.46
CA ASP A 71 23.53 -7.38 9.06
C ASP A 71 23.61 -6.01 8.34
N ARG A 72 24.75 -5.65 7.75
CA ARG A 72 24.92 -4.40 7.01
C ARG A 72 24.05 -4.30 5.76
N SER A 73 23.87 -5.42 5.05
CA SER A 73 23.04 -5.45 3.84
C SER A 73 21.55 -5.24 4.18
N VAL A 74 21.08 -5.71 5.32
CA VAL A 74 19.70 -5.57 5.79
C VAL A 74 19.36 -4.11 6.12
N GLU A 75 20.25 -3.41 6.82
CA GLU A 75 20.05 -1.99 7.14
C GLU A 75 20.02 -1.11 5.89
N GLU A 76 20.87 -1.38 4.92
CA GLU A 76 20.85 -0.65 3.65
C GLU A 76 19.59 -0.91 2.86
N ILE A 77 19.08 -2.14 2.81
CA ILE A 77 17.84 -2.50 2.13
C ILE A 77 16.66 -1.79 2.80
N ASN A 78 16.54 -1.89 4.13
CA ASN A 78 15.49 -1.23 4.90
C ASN A 78 15.51 0.31 4.70
N ARG A 79 16.69 0.91 4.69
CA ARG A 79 16.85 2.35 4.46
C ARG A 79 16.42 2.78 3.06
N ARG A 80 16.72 1.96 2.05
CA ARG A 80 16.27 2.21 0.67
C ARG A 80 14.76 2.07 0.54
N GLU A 81 14.17 1.02 1.12
CA GLU A 81 12.72 0.82 1.13
C GLU A 81 12.00 1.96 1.85
N PHE A 82 12.49 2.41 3.00
CA PHE A 82 11.94 3.55 3.71
C PHE A 82 12.02 4.85 2.90
N THR A 83 13.14 5.08 2.22
CA THR A 83 13.30 6.28 1.37
C THR A 83 12.34 6.25 0.18
N LEU A 84 12.14 5.10 -0.45
CA LEU A 84 11.16 4.92 -1.52
C LEU A 84 9.73 5.11 -1.03
N LEU A 85 9.41 4.56 0.15
CA LEU A 85 8.10 4.73 0.78
C LEU A 85 7.82 6.22 1.04
N ARG A 86 8.77 6.92 1.64
CA ARG A 86 8.66 8.37 1.90
C ARG A 86 8.47 9.19 0.62
N ARG A 87 9.21 8.88 -0.44
CA ARG A 87 9.03 9.56 -1.74
C ARG A 87 7.65 9.32 -2.33
N ARG A 88 7.14 8.08 -2.27
CA ARG A 88 5.79 7.73 -2.73
C ARG A 88 4.71 8.43 -1.91
N THR A 89 4.88 8.50 -0.58
CA THR A 89 3.95 9.22 0.31
C THR A 89 3.90 10.70 -0.03
N LEU A 90 5.06 11.37 -0.22
CA LEU A 90 5.10 12.77 -0.62
C LEU A 90 4.47 13.01 -1.99
N ALA A 91 4.74 12.15 -2.97
CA ALA A 91 4.11 12.22 -4.29
C ALA A 91 2.60 12.02 -4.21
N SER A 92 2.13 11.07 -3.39
CA SER A 92 0.70 10.82 -3.19
C SER A 92 -0.01 12.02 -2.55
N TRP A 93 0.62 12.72 -1.59
CA TRP A 93 0.11 13.97 -1.05
C TRP A 93 -0.02 15.06 -2.10
N LEU A 94 0.96 15.18 -2.99
CA LEU A 94 0.91 16.14 -4.09
C LEU A 94 -0.28 15.82 -5.02
N PHE A 95 -0.46 14.56 -5.42
CA PHE A 95 -1.61 14.14 -6.21
C PHE A 95 -2.94 14.39 -5.49
N ALA A 96 -3.01 14.10 -4.17
CA ALA A 96 -4.21 14.31 -3.38
C ALA A 96 -4.62 15.77 -3.32
N ILE A 97 -3.66 16.68 -3.06
CA ILE A 97 -3.93 18.11 -3.01
C ILE A 97 -4.39 18.62 -4.39
N LEU A 98 -3.72 18.22 -5.46
CA LEU A 98 -4.10 18.60 -6.82
C LEU A 98 -5.51 18.09 -7.17
N THR A 99 -5.79 16.82 -6.92
CA THR A 99 -7.11 16.24 -7.19
C THR A 99 -8.20 16.94 -6.38
N MET A 100 -7.93 17.25 -5.11
CA MET A 100 -8.87 17.98 -4.24
C MET A 100 -9.12 19.41 -4.74
N CYS A 101 -8.07 20.13 -5.16
CA CYS A 101 -8.21 21.49 -5.70
C CYS A 101 -9.05 21.51 -6.98
N PHE A 102 -8.89 20.51 -7.86
CA PHE A 102 -9.71 20.39 -9.07
C PHE A 102 -11.14 19.92 -8.75
N SER A 103 -11.32 18.99 -7.83
CA SER A 103 -12.63 18.47 -7.42
C SER A 103 -13.47 19.55 -6.74
N MET A 104 -12.86 20.41 -5.91
CA MET A 104 -13.56 21.51 -5.24
C MET A 104 -13.72 22.77 -6.12
N GLY A 105 -13.22 22.75 -7.35
CA GLY A 105 -13.34 23.89 -8.28
C GLY A 105 -12.49 25.12 -7.91
N TRP A 106 -11.53 24.99 -6.99
CA TRP A 106 -10.63 26.10 -6.62
C TRP A 106 -9.70 26.50 -7.77
N ILE A 107 -9.39 25.59 -8.67
CA ILE A 107 -8.66 25.82 -9.90
C ILE A 107 -9.67 25.70 -11.05
N SER A 108 -10.53 26.70 -11.21
CA SER A 108 -11.28 26.86 -12.46
C SER A 108 -10.30 27.42 -13.50
N LEU A 109 -9.86 26.59 -14.41
CA LEU A 109 -9.10 27.03 -15.60
C LEU A 109 -10.02 27.82 -16.55
N GLY A 110 -10.45 29.02 -16.10
CA GLY A 110 -10.88 30.13 -16.96
C GLY A 110 -11.98 29.90 -18.01
N MET A 111 -12.69 28.77 -18.03
CA MET A 111 -13.61 28.46 -19.13
C MET A 111 -15.10 28.44 -18.79
N GLU A 112 -15.50 28.79 -17.54
CA GLU A 112 -16.93 29.00 -17.25
C GLU A 112 -17.15 30.07 -16.17
N GLN A 113 -17.02 31.33 -16.56
CA GLN A 113 -17.39 32.48 -15.72
C GLN A 113 -18.89 32.86 -15.82
N ASN A 114 -19.77 32.06 -16.37
CA ASN A 114 -21.16 32.47 -16.63
C ASN A 114 -22.23 31.75 -15.87
N MET A 115 -21.99 31.24 -14.66
CA MET A 115 -23.11 30.75 -13.79
C MET A 115 -22.84 31.02 -12.30
N ILE A 116 -22.53 32.27 -11.95
CA ILE A 116 -22.67 32.77 -10.60
C ILE A 116 -23.94 33.62 -10.56
N SER A 117 -25.11 33.00 -10.63
CA SER A 117 -26.34 33.50 -10.09
C SER A 117 -27.33 32.35 -9.96
N ASP A 118 -27.30 31.68 -8.85
CA ASP A 118 -28.47 31.28 -8.07
C ASP A 118 -27.97 30.31 -6.97
N GLY A 119 -28.36 30.65 -5.76
CA GLY A 119 -27.82 30.15 -4.53
C GLY A 119 -27.76 28.64 -4.34
N VAL A 120 -26.73 28.26 -3.63
CA VAL A 120 -26.69 27.10 -2.72
C VAL A 120 -27.26 25.79 -3.26
N ALA A 121 -26.60 25.10 -4.18
CA ALA A 121 -26.77 23.64 -4.39
C ALA A 121 -26.01 23.05 -5.59
N SER A 122 -25.08 23.70 -6.26
CA SER A 122 -24.45 23.13 -7.49
C SER A 122 -22.92 22.99 -7.42
N ALA A 123 -22.39 22.67 -6.26
CA ALA A 123 -20.94 22.50 -6.07
C ALA A 123 -20.36 21.21 -6.70
N HIS A 124 -21.12 20.41 -7.43
CA HIS A 124 -20.67 19.10 -7.92
C HIS A 124 -20.82 18.82 -9.42
N HIS A 125 -21.21 19.81 -10.20
CA HIS A 125 -21.12 19.68 -11.65
C HIS A 125 -19.73 20.18 -12.11
N SER A 126 -18.68 19.47 -11.65
CA SER A 126 -17.34 19.69 -12.20
C SER A 126 -17.41 19.49 -13.71
N SER A 127 -16.91 20.49 -14.49
CA SER A 127 -16.90 20.43 -15.94
C SER A 127 -16.33 19.08 -16.41
N SER A 128 -16.82 18.53 -17.50
CA SER A 128 -16.33 17.26 -18.08
C SER A 128 -14.82 17.22 -18.19
N PHE A 129 -14.19 18.37 -18.41
CA PHE A 129 -12.73 18.53 -18.48
C PHE A 129 -12.03 18.37 -17.11
N ALA A 130 -12.61 18.92 -16.03
CA ALA A 130 -12.07 18.76 -14.69
C ALA A 130 -12.13 17.28 -14.24
N ASN A 131 -13.21 16.59 -14.57
CA ASN A 131 -13.35 15.15 -14.30
C ASN A 131 -12.30 14.32 -15.05
N GLN A 132 -11.96 14.69 -16.29
CA GLN A 132 -10.91 14.02 -17.05
C GLN A 132 -9.52 14.24 -16.42
N ILE A 133 -9.24 15.45 -15.93
CA ILE A 133 -7.99 15.74 -15.22
C ILE A 133 -7.93 14.94 -13.92
N CYS A 134 -9.01 14.92 -13.12
CA CYS A 134 -9.08 14.13 -11.90
C CYS A 134 -8.89 12.63 -12.17
N LEU A 135 -9.45 12.11 -13.26
CA LEU A 135 -9.24 10.72 -13.70
C LEU A 135 -7.77 10.44 -13.98
N LEU A 136 -7.08 11.32 -14.74
CA LEU A 136 -5.65 11.15 -15.06
C LEU A 136 -4.77 11.23 -13.81
N LEU A 137 -5.04 12.18 -12.91
CA LEU A 137 -4.32 12.32 -11.64
C LEU A 137 -4.54 11.10 -10.73
N ALA A 138 -5.78 10.64 -10.61
CA ALA A 138 -6.10 9.44 -9.85
C ALA A 138 -5.44 8.20 -10.43
N LEU A 139 -5.47 8.03 -11.76
CA LEU A 139 -4.79 6.93 -12.44
C LEU A 139 -3.27 6.96 -12.19
N ALA A 140 -2.63 8.12 -12.31
CA ALA A 140 -1.22 8.29 -12.03
C ALA A 140 -0.87 7.93 -10.57
N ASN A 141 -1.70 8.36 -9.61
CA ASN A 141 -1.53 7.99 -8.21
C ASN A 141 -1.70 6.47 -7.99
N LEU A 142 -2.72 5.86 -8.58
CA LEU A 142 -2.93 4.40 -8.49
C LEU A 142 -1.72 3.63 -9.02
N LEU A 143 -1.22 4.00 -10.20
CA LEU A 143 -0.12 3.28 -10.87
C LEU A 143 1.24 3.51 -10.19
N TYR A 144 1.51 4.71 -9.70
CA TYR A 144 2.81 5.04 -9.11
C TYR A 144 2.85 4.78 -7.59
N CYS A 145 1.90 5.34 -6.86
CA CYS A 145 1.86 5.25 -5.40
C CYS A 145 1.16 3.97 -4.93
N GLY A 146 0.08 3.57 -5.61
CA GLY A 146 -0.73 2.40 -5.27
C GLY A 146 -0.15 1.07 -5.71
N LYS A 147 0.84 1.03 -6.61
CA LYS A 147 1.39 -0.21 -7.21
C LYS A 147 1.68 -1.31 -6.19
N GLN A 148 2.25 -0.95 -5.04
CA GLN A 148 2.60 -1.92 -4.00
C GLN A 148 1.38 -2.66 -3.44
N PHE A 149 0.23 -1.97 -3.28
CA PHE A 149 -1.01 -2.56 -2.77
C PHE A 149 -1.60 -3.54 -3.79
N TYR A 150 -1.61 -3.18 -5.06
CA TYR A 150 -2.13 -4.04 -6.14
C TYR A 150 -1.26 -5.28 -6.35
N VAL A 151 0.07 -5.13 -6.32
CA VAL A 151 0.99 -6.28 -6.44
C VAL A 151 0.86 -7.21 -5.23
N SER A 152 0.77 -6.64 -4.02
CA SER A 152 0.56 -7.41 -2.79
C SER A 152 -0.79 -8.13 -2.81
N ALA A 153 -1.86 -7.43 -3.17
CA ALA A 153 -3.20 -8.00 -3.28
C ALA A 153 -3.27 -9.14 -4.31
N TRP A 154 -2.63 -8.98 -5.46
CA TRP A 154 -2.59 -10.01 -6.50
C TRP A 154 -1.87 -11.27 -6.04
N LYS A 155 -0.70 -11.13 -5.41
CA LYS A 155 0.04 -12.26 -4.85
C LYS A 155 -0.78 -13.03 -3.79
N GLN A 156 -1.47 -12.29 -2.92
CA GLN A 156 -2.28 -12.89 -1.87
C GLN A 156 -3.54 -13.56 -2.38
N LEU A 157 -4.16 -12.99 -3.43
CA LEU A 157 -5.30 -13.62 -4.09
C LEU A 157 -4.93 -15.01 -4.64
N LEU A 158 -3.74 -15.14 -5.21
CA LEU A 158 -3.22 -16.43 -5.71
C LEU A 158 -3.03 -17.47 -4.58
N HIS A 159 -2.73 -17.00 -3.36
CA HIS A 159 -2.54 -17.87 -2.19
C HIS A 159 -3.78 -18.00 -1.30
N HIS A 160 -4.96 -17.54 -1.77
CA HIS A 160 -6.22 -17.54 -1.02
C HIS A 160 -6.10 -16.91 0.38
N THR A 161 -5.23 -15.92 0.53
CA THR A 161 -5.08 -15.15 1.76
C THR A 161 -5.51 -13.71 1.51
N ALA A 162 -6.06 -13.06 2.55
CA ALA A 162 -6.42 -11.66 2.49
C ALA A 162 -5.72 -10.90 3.62
N ASN A 163 -5.23 -9.71 3.33
CA ASN A 163 -4.70 -8.80 4.34
C ASN A 163 -5.15 -7.36 4.05
N MET A 164 -4.65 -6.41 4.85
CA MET A 164 -5.00 -5.00 4.73
C MET A 164 -4.79 -4.45 3.31
N ASP A 165 -3.75 -4.90 2.61
CA ASP A 165 -3.42 -4.43 1.26
C ASP A 165 -4.46 -4.85 0.22
N SER A 166 -5.01 -6.07 0.34
CA SER A 166 -6.05 -6.55 -0.55
C SER A 166 -7.35 -5.76 -0.37
N LEU A 167 -7.68 -5.37 0.87
CA LEU A 167 -8.84 -4.53 1.14
C LEU A 167 -8.69 -3.13 0.54
N VAL A 168 -7.52 -2.50 0.74
CA VAL A 168 -7.20 -1.18 0.17
C VAL A 168 -7.22 -1.22 -1.36
N ALA A 169 -6.60 -2.23 -1.96
CA ALA A 169 -6.59 -2.40 -3.42
C ALA A 169 -8.00 -2.57 -3.99
N LEU A 170 -8.84 -3.39 -3.35
CA LEU A 170 -10.21 -3.63 -3.78
C LEU A 170 -11.05 -2.36 -3.67
N SER A 171 -11.03 -1.68 -2.52
CA SER A 171 -11.84 -0.47 -2.28
C SER A 171 -11.47 0.67 -3.22
N THR A 172 -10.17 0.92 -3.42
CA THR A 172 -9.70 1.98 -4.33
C THR A 172 -9.98 1.66 -5.79
N LEU A 173 -9.89 0.38 -6.19
CA LEU A 173 -10.21 -0.05 -7.53
C LEU A 173 -11.71 0.12 -7.83
N ILE A 174 -12.59 -0.31 -6.92
CA ILE A 174 -14.04 -0.15 -7.07
C ILE A 174 -14.42 1.33 -7.15
N ALA A 175 -13.90 2.17 -6.26
CA ALA A 175 -14.16 3.60 -6.28
C ALA A 175 -13.66 4.27 -7.57
N PHE A 176 -12.50 3.88 -8.07
CA PHE A 176 -11.95 4.38 -9.32
C PHE A 176 -12.79 3.93 -10.54
N LEU A 177 -13.16 2.65 -10.63
CA LEU A 177 -13.97 2.11 -11.73
C LEU A 177 -15.36 2.75 -11.73
N PHE A 178 -15.99 2.89 -10.58
CA PHE A 178 -17.30 3.55 -10.45
C PHE A 178 -17.25 5.01 -10.91
N SER A 179 -16.21 5.74 -10.50
CA SER A 179 -16.01 7.13 -10.91
C SER A 179 -15.74 7.27 -12.41
N THR A 180 -14.95 6.34 -12.95
CA THR A 180 -14.68 6.27 -14.40
C THR A 180 -15.98 5.99 -15.17
N PHE A 181 -16.79 5.04 -14.70
CA PHE A 181 -18.09 4.77 -15.30
C PHE A 181 -18.99 6.00 -15.27
N ASN A 182 -19.10 6.69 -14.15
CA ASN A 182 -19.89 7.91 -14.02
C ASN A 182 -19.38 9.06 -14.91
N THR A 183 -18.06 9.15 -15.14
CA THR A 183 -17.50 10.18 -16.01
C THR A 183 -17.89 9.98 -17.48
N PHE A 184 -17.93 8.73 -17.96
CA PHE A 184 -18.23 8.44 -19.36
C PHE A 184 -19.70 8.15 -19.64
N PHE A 185 -20.37 7.49 -18.72
CA PHE A 185 -21.75 6.99 -18.91
C PHE A 185 -22.76 7.62 -17.94
N GLY A 186 -22.34 8.52 -17.05
CA GLY A 186 -23.19 9.10 -16.01
C GLY A 186 -24.42 9.80 -16.59
N GLU A 187 -24.25 10.59 -17.64
CA GLU A 187 -25.33 11.30 -18.31
C GLU A 187 -26.35 10.34 -18.94
N MET A 188 -25.88 9.30 -19.62
CA MET A 188 -26.76 8.29 -20.25
C MET A 188 -27.46 7.40 -19.22
N ALA A 189 -26.77 7.01 -18.15
CA ALA A 189 -27.30 6.07 -17.15
C ALA A 189 -28.25 6.73 -16.14
N TRP A 190 -27.93 7.95 -15.69
CA TRP A 190 -28.60 8.63 -14.59
C TRP A 190 -29.33 9.89 -15.03
N GLY A 191 -28.87 10.60 -16.06
CA GLY A 191 -29.47 11.85 -16.54
C GLY A 191 -30.92 11.67 -17.01
N ALA A 192 -31.26 10.55 -17.67
CA ALA A 192 -32.61 10.22 -18.06
C ALA A 192 -33.58 10.02 -16.87
N ARG A 193 -33.06 9.80 -15.66
CA ARG A 193 -33.81 9.59 -14.42
C ARG A 193 -33.79 10.80 -13.49
N GLY A 194 -33.14 11.90 -13.87
CA GLY A 194 -33.02 13.11 -13.04
C GLY A 194 -32.22 12.89 -11.76
N ILE A 195 -31.34 11.89 -11.73
CA ILE A 195 -30.49 11.57 -10.59
C ILE A 195 -29.13 12.25 -10.80
N GLU A 196 -28.68 13.05 -9.84
CA GLU A 196 -27.35 13.63 -9.82
C GLU A 196 -26.31 12.53 -9.58
N TRP A 197 -25.23 12.53 -10.37
CA TRP A 197 -24.14 11.56 -10.23
C TRP A 197 -22.84 12.25 -9.79
N HIS A 198 -22.14 11.61 -8.89
CA HIS A 198 -20.88 12.11 -8.34
C HIS A 198 -19.71 11.23 -8.74
N THR A 199 -18.52 11.84 -8.84
CA THR A 199 -17.27 11.12 -9.03
C THR A 199 -16.50 11.07 -7.71
N TYR A 200 -15.83 9.97 -7.43
CA TYR A 200 -15.11 9.68 -6.19
C TYR A 200 -13.62 9.47 -6.44
N PHE A 201 -13.02 10.19 -7.40
CA PHE A 201 -11.60 10.10 -7.68
C PHE A 201 -10.76 10.56 -6.50
N ASP A 202 -11.17 11.64 -5.84
CA ASP A 202 -10.57 12.19 -4.64
C ASP A 202 -10.55 11.17 -3.50
N ALA A 203 -11.64 10.45 -3.28
CA ALA A 203 -11.71 9.41 -2.26
C ALA A 203 -10.67 8.29 -2.52
N SER A 204 -10.54 7.81 -3.75
CA SER A 204 -9.55 6.79 -4.11
C SER A 204 -8.12 7.26 -3.85
N VAL A 205 -7.80 8.49 -4.22
CA VAL A 205 -6.48 9.10 -4.01
C VAL A 205 -6.21 9.30 -2.53
N MET A 206 -7.19 9.80 -1.77
CA MET A 206 -7.07 10.03 -0.32
C MET A 206 -6.85 8.75 0.47
N ILE A 207 -7.57 7.67 0.15
CA ILE A 207 -7.39 6.36 0.81
C ILE A 207 -5.92 5.90 0.64
N ILE A 208 -5.38 5.92 -0.58
CA ILE A 208 -3.98 5.54 -0.84
C ILE A 208 -3.02 6.43 -0.05
N THR A 209 -3.26 7.75 -0.05
CA THR A 209 -2.41 8.73 0.63
C THR A 209 -2.37 8.51 2.14
N PHE A 210 -3.52 8.29 2.77
CA PHE A 210 -3.59 8.04 4.22
C PHE A 210 -2.97 6.71 4.60
N VAL A 211 -3.20 5.66 3.83
CA VAL A 211 -2.59 4.35 4.10
C VAL A 211 -1.07 4.40 3.95
N LEU A 212 -0.54 5.08 2.92
CA LEU A 212 0.90 5.30 2.76
C LEU A 212 1.49 6.12 3.91
N THR A 213 0.78 7.15 4.36
CA THR A 213 1.20 7.96 5.51
C THR A 213 1.24 7.13 6.78
N GLY A 214 0.20 6.33 7.04
CA GLY A 214 0.16 5.40 8.17
C GLY A 214 1.33 4.43 8.16
N ARG A 215 1.65 3.84 7.01
CA ARG A 215 2.83 2.96 6.85
C ARG A 215 4.15 3.69 7.09
N CYS A 216 4.28 4.91 6.59
CA CYS A 216 5.49 5.71 6.81
C CYS A 216 5.71 6.02 8.30
N LEU A 217 4.64 6.31 9.04
CA LEU A 217 4.68 6.53 10.49
C LEU A 217 5.00 5.24 11.25
N GLU A 218 4.40 4.13 10.86
CA GLU A 218 4.66 2.80 11.42
C GLU A 218 6.12 2.39 11.27
N GLU A 219 6.68 2.54 10.06
CA GLU A 219 8.09 2.24 9.80
C GLU A 219 9.04 3.10 10.63
N LYS A 220 8.75 4.39 10.74
CA LYS A 220 9.51 5.31 11.57
C LYS A 220 9.47 4.91 13.06
N ALA A 221 8.31 4.48 13.56
CA ALA A 221 8.16 4.02 14.94
C ALA A 221 8.95 2.73 15.20
N LYS A 222 8.93 1.78 14.27
CA LYS A 222 9.71 0.52 14.34
C LYS A 222 11.20 0.79 14.40
N ASP A 223 11.72 1.67 13.54
CA ASP A 223 13.15 2.02 13.54
C ASP A 223 13.58 2.65 14.87
N SER A 224 12.77 3.53 15.45
CA SER A 224 13.03 4.14 16.75
C SER A 224 13.08 3.08 17.87
N THR A 225 12.16 2.13 17.87
CA THR A 225 12.12 1.06 18.88
C THR A 225 13.32 0.12 18.75
N ALA A 226 13.67 -0.29 17.53
CA ALA A 226 14.79 -1.16 17.27
C ALA A 226 16.12 -0.53 17.70
N SER A 227 16.31 0.77 17.45
CA SER A 227 17.51 1.50 17.87
C SER A 227 17.64 1.58 19.41
N SER A 228 16.53 1.80 20.12
CA SER A 228 16.51 1.86 21.59
C SER A 228 16.85 0.51 22.22
N ILE A 229 16.33 -0.59 21.64
CA ILE A 229 16.66 -1.95 22.11
C ILE A 229 18.14 -2.26 21.90
N ARG A 230 18.72 -1.90 20.76
CA ARG A 230 20.18 -2.09 20.50
C ARG A 230 21.06 -1.31 21.49
N GLN A 231 20.67 -0.06 21.82
CA GLN A 231 21.39 0.72 22.83
C GLN A 231 21.36 0.07 24.22
N LEU A 232 20.22 -0.52 24.61
CA LEU A 232 20.06 -1.20 25.88
C LEU A 232 20.86 -2.52 25.94
N MET A 233 21.03 -3.21 24.81
CA MET A 233 21.81 -4.46 24.75
C MET A 233 23.31 -4.23 24.65
N GLY A 234 23.80 -2.98 24.59
CA GLY A 234 25.24 -2.65 24.63
C GLY A 234 26.01 -3.04 23.37
N MET A 235 25.33 -3.15 22.26
CA MET A 235 25.94 -3.43 20.95
C MET A 235 26.04 -2.19 20.08
#